data_cb61bd88184b15a7dff396025fae72e1
#
_entry.id   cb61bd88184b15a7dff396025fae72e1
#
_cell.length_a   1.000
_cell.length_b   1.000
_cell.length_c   1.000
_cell.angle_alpha   90.00
_cell.angle_beta   90.00
_cell.angle_gamma   90.00
#
_symmetry.space_group_name_H-M   'P 1'
#
loop_
_entity.id
_entity.type
_entity.pdbx_description
1 polymer ?
#
loop_
_entity_poly.entity_id
_entity_poly.type
_entity_poly.pdbx_seq_one_letter_code
_entity_poly.pdbx_strand_id
1 'polypeptide(L)'
;MKLKFLFLTTILLLTATVLSACTGGATVASSWPGLAVDTDTAYVAYNRSVHAINLSNGTEKWKFPAEPDNKITFYSDPAISPDGQLIVGGYNKILYSLNPATGLLNWEFTDGENHYIAPPLAVEKGIYAPNADDNIYALDSSGTLRWKYVSDGDVWAQPVTDPDCECLYLSSMEHYLFSLNPEDGSMLWQSEKLGGSIVGVPALSADKVLYVGTFGSEIIALNAQNGEVLWRVPTDGWIWSGPTLAEDRLYVGDMNGNFYAFSATDGSTIWKVTADKLGGPIIGSPLVDADTIYVGTEVGKKEGNLIALDTSGNIKWKQTLSGPLYPSPRLAGDLILVAPMSADELLIAFTKDGARQWTFVPEK
;
A
#
# COMPACT_ATOMS: atom_id res chain seq x y z
N MET A 1 19.47 -6.73 65.36
CA MET A 1 18.42 -7.55 64.70
C MET A 1 17.49 -6.73 63.79
N LYS A 2 17.19 -5.45 64.08
CA LYS A 2 16.28 -4.64 63.23
C LYS A 2 16.87 -4.19 61.87
N LEU A 3 18.19 -4.04 61.75
CA LEU A 3 18.85 -3.57 60.53
C LEU A 3 18.93 -4.63 59.42
N LYS A 4 19.04 -5.91 59.80
CA LYS A 4 19.07 -7.02 58.83
C LYS A 4 17.69 -7.33 58.22
N PHE A 5 16.62 -7.03 58.96
CA PHE A 5 15.26 -7.20 58.47
C PHE A 5 14.87 -6.16 57.44
N LEU A 6 15.39 -4.89 57.63
CA LEU A 6 15.14 -3.82 56.68
C LEU A 6 15.86 -4.05 55.35
N PHE A 7 17.05 -4.64 55.36
CA PHE A 7 17.82 -4.96 54.14
C PHE A 7 17.20 -6.10 53.32
N LEU A 8 16.61 -7.09 54.01
CA LEU A 8 15.95 -8.23 53.35
C LEU A 8 14.63 -7.80 52.69
N THR A 9 13.85 -6.89 53.30
CA THR A 9 12.62 -6.35 52.73
C THR A 9 12.88 -5.43 51.57
N THR A 10 13.96 -4.65 51.54
CA THR A 10 14.33 -3.78 50.44
C THR A 10 14.81 -4.59 49.24
N ILE A 11 15.52 -5.69 49.42
CA ILE A 11 15.95 -6.61 48.35
C ILE A 11 14.74 -7.35 47.77
N LEU A 12 13.78 -7.79 48.60
CA LEU A 12 12.56 -8.46 48.13
C LEU A 12 11.65 -7.52 47.34
N LEU A 13 11.57 -6.23 47.70
CA LEU A 13 10.84 -5.21 46.93
C LEU A 13 11.54 -4.84 45.63
N LEU A 14 12.88 -4.80 45.58
CA LEU A 14 13.63 -4.55 44.33
C LEU A 14 13.54 -5.75 43.38
N THR A 15 13.50 -6.98 43.85
CA THR A 15 13.33 -8.17 42.97
C THR A 15 11.90 -8.30 42.44
N ALA A 16 10.88 -7.85 43.19
CA ALA A 16 9.50 -7.84 42.71
C ALA A 16 9.26 -6.79 41.61
N THR A 17 9.97 -5.65 41.62
CA THR A 17 9.88 -4.64 40.57
C THR A 17 10.63 -5.03 39.30
N VAL A 18 11.68 -5.85 39.38
CA VAL A 18 12.42 -6.35 38.20
C VAL A 18 11.68 -7.51 37.50
N LEU A 19 10.86 -8.26 38.21
CA LEU A 19 10.04 -9.36 37.64
C LEU A 19 8.75 -8.85 36.96
N SER A 20 8.31 -7.61 37.25
CA SER A 20 7.18 -6.98 36.54
C SER A 20 7.58 -6.31 35.21
N ALA A 21 8.86 -6.18 34.89
CA ALA A 21 9.35 -5.56 33.69
C ALA A 21 9.50 -6.51 32.49
N CYS A 22 9.20 -7.82 32.66
CA CYS A 22 9.30 -8.82 31.59
C CYS A 22 7.96 -9.34 31.07
N THR A 23 6.83 -8.75 31.44
CA THR A 23 5.60 -8.93 30.67
C THR A 23 5.47 -7.78 29.65
N GLY A 24 6.47 -7.62 28.81
CA GLY A 24 6.34 -6.90 27.57
C GLY A 24 5.34 -7.68 26.71
N GLY A 25 4.07 -7.33 26.80
CA GLY A 25 3.14 -7.65 25.73
C GLY A 25 3.82 -7.16 24.46
N ALA A 26 4.08 -8.06 23.53
CA ALA A 26 4.52 -7.65 22.20
C ALA A 26 3.52 -6.58 21.74
N THR A 27 4.00 -5.35 21.59
CA THR A 27 3.21 -4.30 20.96
C THR A 27 2.93 -4.84 19.57
N VAL A 28 1.69 -5.28 19.34
CA VAL A 28 1.25 -5.65 18.01
C VAL A 28 1.47 -4.40 17.16
N ALA A 29 2.40 -4.48 16.21
CA ALA A 29 2.60 -3.38 15.29
C ALA A 29 1.24 -3.11 14.64
N SER A 30 0.74 -1.88 14.76
CA SER A 30 -0.51 -1.50 14.10
C SER A 30 -0.25 -1.51 12.60
N SER A 31 -0.81 -2.49 11.88
CA SER A 31 -0.75 -2.53 10.42
C SER A 31 -1.71 -1.49 9.83
N TRP A 32 -1.52 -1.18 8.57
CA TRP A 32 -2.54 -0.49 7.78
C TRP A 32 -3.26 -1.51 6.90
N PRO A 33 -4.54 -1.27 6.58
CA PRO A 33 -5.31 -2.19 5.73
C PRO A 33 -4.77 -2.19 4.31
N GLY A 34 -4.67 -3.36 3.68
CA GLY A 34 -4.50 -3.52 2.24
C GLY A 34 -5.83 -3.89 1.59
N LEU A 35 -6.14 -3.39 0.40
CA LEU A 35 -7.43 -3.56 -0.27
C LEU A 35 -7.28 -4.00 -1.72
N ALA A 36 -7.87 -5.15 -2.07
CA ALA A 36 -8.07 -5.60 -3.43
C ALA A 36 -9.55 -5.83 -3.72
N VAL A 37 -9.93 -5.75 -5.00
CA VAL A 37 -11.32 -5.89 -5.45
C VAL A 37 -11.39 -6.80 -6.65
N ASP A 38 -12.31 -7.76 -6.63
CA ASP A 38 -12.71 -8.59 -7.74
C ASP A 38 -14.16 -8.26 -8.14
N THR A 39 -14.76 -9.03 -9.05
CA THR A 39 -16.10 -8.81 -9.60
C THR A 39 -17.19 -8.64 -8.54
N ASP A 40 -17.19 -9.48 -7.48
CA ASP A 40 -18.23 -9.49 -6.44
C ASP A 40 -17.68 -9.48 -5.01
N THR A 41 -16.36 -9.37 -4.85
CA THR A 41 -15.67 -9.53 -3.57
C THR A 41 -14.60 -8.46 -3.37
N ALA A 42 -14.58 -7.85 -2.19
CA ALA A 42 -13.45 -7.09 -1.70
C ALA A 42 -12.61 -7.93 -0.74
N TYR A 43 -11.30 -7.85 -0.84
CA TYR A 43 -10.35 -8.52 0.05
C TYR A 43 -9.60 -7.48 0.85
N VAL A 44 -9.74 -7.54 2.17
CA VAL A 44 -9.04 -6.62 3.09
C VAL A 44 -8.03 -7.40 3.91
N ALA A 45 -6.76 -7.13 3.71
CA ALA A 45 -5.66 -7.66 4.51
C ALA A 45 -5.34 -6.66 5.63
N TYR A 46 -5.61 -7.00 6.88
CA TYR A 46 -5.42 -6.09 8.01
C TYR A 46 -5.11 -6.84 9.30
N ASN A 47 -4.15 -6.33 10.06
CA ASN A 47 -3.70 -6.99 11.28
C ASN A 47 -3.41 -8.48 11.03
N ARG A 48 -4.15 -9.37 11.65
CA ARG A 48 -3.92 -10.82 11.63
C ARG A 48 -4.76 -11.58 10.62
N SER A 49 -5.54 -10.90 9.80
CA SER A 49 -6.50 -11.57 8.93
C SER A 49 -6.59 -10.93 7.54
N VAL A 50 -6.91 -11.77 6.58
CA VAL A 50 -7.47 -11.38 5.30
C VAL A 50 -8.95 -11.70 5.33
N HIS A 51 -9.80 -10.71 5.05
CA HIS A 51 -11.25 -10.83 5.02
C HIS A 51 -11.74 -10.74 3.58
N ALA A 52 -12.59 -11.67 3.15
CA ALA A 52 -13.33 -11.56 1.90
C ALA A 52 -14.75 -11.08 2.17
N ILE A 53 -15.14 -9.99 1.55
CA ILE A 53 -16.37 -9.26 1.83
C ILE A 53 -17.21 -9.16 0.56
N ASN A 54 -18.48 -9.51 0.67
CA ASN A 54 -19.44 -9.41 -0.42
C ASN A 54 -19.73 -7.96 -0.77
N LEU A 55 -19.45 -7.54 -2.01
CA LEU A 55 -19.66 -6.17 -2.48
C LEU A 55 -21.11 -5.71 -2.45
N SER A 56 -22.07 -6.62 -2.59
CA SER A 56 -23.49 -6.24 -2.65
C SER A 56 -24.07 -5.79 -1.32
N ASN A 57 -23.49 -6.25 -0.19
CA ASN A 57 -24.10 -6.02 1.13
C ASN A 57 -23.12 -5.87 2.30
N GLY A 58 -21.80 -5.96 2.06
CA GLY A 58 -20.78 -5.80 3.09
C GLY A 58 -20.64 -6.97 4.07
N THR A 59 -21.24 -8.14 3.80
CA THR A 59 -21.11 -9.32 4.67
C THR A 59 -19.82 -10.08 4.40
N GLU A 60 -19.23 -10.65 5.45
CA GLU A 60 -18.05 -11.52 5.31
C GLU A 60 -18.42 -12.83 4.62
N LYS A 61 -17.63 -13.22 3.62
CA LYS A 61 -17.72 -14.53 2.96
C LYS A 61 -16.82 -15.54 3.67
N TRP A 62 -15.61 -15.14 4.00
CA TRP A 62 -14.60 -15.93 4.72
C TRP A 62 -13.51 -15.03 5.29
N LYS A 63 -12.72 -15.56 6.22
CA LYS A 63 -11.47 -14.95 6.71
C LYS A 63 -10.33 -15.96 6.70
N PHE A 64 -9.11 -15.48 6.50
CA PHE A 64 -7.88 -16.26 6.61
C PHE A 64 -6.89 -15.58 7.58
N PRO A 65 -6.24 -16.34 8.49
CA PRO A 65 -6.56 -17.72 8.83
C PRO A 65 -7.93 -17.84 9.51
N ALA A 66 -8.59 -18.99 9.40
CA ALA A 66 -9.91 -19.21 9.99
C ALA A 66 -9.88 -19.08 11.53
N GLU A 67 -8.78 -19.54 12.14
CA GLU A 67 -8.48 -19.34 13.55
C GLU A 67 -7.36 -18.31 13.70
N PRO A 68 -7.42 -17.41 14.70
CA PRO A 68 -6.41 -16.37 14.90
C PRO A 68 -5.01 -16.94 15.12
N ASP A 69 -4.03 -16.50 14.34
CA ASP A 69 -2.61 -16.79 14.53
C ASP A 69 -1.85 -15.52 14.90
N ASN A 70 -1.26 -15.49 16.09
CA ASN A 70 -0.50 -14.34 16.60
C ASN A 70 0.82 -14.09 15.87
N LYS A 71 1.25 -15.01 15.01
CA LYS A 71 2.48 -14.88 14.22
C LYS A 71 2.25 -14.18 12.88
N ILE A 72 1.00 -14.10 12.45
CA ILE A 72 0.63 -13.50 11.15
C ILE A 72 0.22 -12.05 11.35
N THR A 73 0.73 -11.16 10.50
CA THR A 73 0.27 -9.79 10.36
C THR A 73 0.38 -9.39 8.88
N PHE A 74 -0.58 -8.66 8.37
CA PHE A 74 -0.64 -8.20 6.98
C PHE A 74 -0.55 -6.68 6.91
N TYR A 75 0.13 -6.16 5.88
CA TYR A 75 0.33 -4.73 5.66
C TYR A 75 0.03 -4.27 4.24
N SER A 76 0.08 -5.16 3.25
CA SER A 76 0.00 -4.79 1.84
C SER A 76 -1.32 -5.14 1.20
N ASP A 77 -1.64 -4.45 0.09
CA ASP A 77 -2.76 -4.84 -0.75
C ASP A 77 -2.55 -6.27 -1.26
N PRO A 78 -3.57 -7.14 -1.18
CA PRO A 78 -3.55 -8.41 -1.89
C PRO A 78 -3.50 -8.20 -3.41
N ALA A 79 -2.92 -9.14 -4.14
CA ALA A 79 -2.97 -9.18 -5.60
C ALA A 79 -3.86 -10.34 -6.08
N ILE A 80 -4.65 -10.10 -7.11
CA ILE A 80 -5.43 -11.15 -7.76
C ILE A 80 -4.68 -11.55 -9.03
N SER A 81 -4.28 -12.82 -9.13
CA SER A 81 -3.57 -13.32 -10.30
C SER A 81 -4.51 -13.62 -11.46
N PRO A 82 -4.03 -13.62 -12.72
CA PRO A 82 -4.84 -13.93 -13.90
C PRO A 82 -5.48 -15.33 -13.86
N ASP A 83 -4.84 -16.31 -13.22
CA ASP A 83 -5.35 -17.66 -12.99
C ASP A 83 -6.30 -17.77 -11.77
N GLY A 84 -6.68 -16.62 -11.17
CA GLY A 84 -7.70 -16.55 -10.13
C GLY A 84 -7.21 -16.95 -8.74
N GLN A 85 -5.97 -16.65 -8.37
CA GLN A 85 -5.46 -16.80 -7.00
C GLN A 85 -5.38 -15.46 -6.30
N LEU A 86 -5.52 -15.44 -4.97
CA LEU A 86 -5.31 -14.27 -4.14
C LEU A 86 -3.94 -14.36 -3.46
N ILE A 87 -3.02 -13.49 -3.87
CA ILE A 87 -1.63 -13.47 -3.37
C ILE A 87 -1.50 -12.41 -2.29
N VAL A 88 -1.02 -12.80 -1.10
CA VAL A 88 -0.94 -11.91 0.07
C VAL A 88 0.41 -12.05 0.75
N GLY A 89 1.09 -10.92 0.94
CA GLY A 89 2.36 -10.86 1.67
C GLY A 89 2.15 -10.75 3.18
N GLY A 90 2.80 -11.63 3.95
CA GLY A 90 2.76 -11.62 5.42
C GLY A 90 3.99 -10.97 6.04
N TYR A 91 3.80 -10.29 7.16
CA TYR A 91 4.90 -9.75 7.98
C TYR A 91 5.71 -10.85 8.66
N ASN A 92 5.18 -12.06 8.69
CA ASN A 92 5.87 -13.29 9.15
C ASN A 92 6.79 -13.90 8.09
N LYS A 93 7.15 -13.18 7.03
CA LYS A 93 8.08 -13.57 5.96
C LYS A 93 7.53 -14.61 4.98
N ILE A 94 6.23 -14.83 4.97
CA ILE A 94 5.57 -15.80 4.10
C ILE A 94 4.73 -15.06 3.06
N LEU A 95 4.84 -15.46 1.80
CA LEU A 95 3.90 -15.09 0.76
C LEU A 95 2.88 -16.21 0.62
N TYR A 96 1.61 -15.86 0.74
CA TYR A 96 0.49 -16.80 0.69
C TYR A 96 -0.23 -16.71 -0.63
N SER A 97 -0.64 -17.85 -1.17
CA SER A 97 -1.67 -17.92 -2.19
C SER A 97 -2.93 -18.57 -1.61
N LEU A 98 -4.03 -17.86 -1.72
CA LEU A 98 -5.33 -18.30 -1.22
C LEU A 98 -6.30 -18.51 -2.37
N ASN A 99 -7.22 -19.45 -2.21
CA ASN A 99 -8.39 -19.57 -3.09
C ASN A 99 -9.36 -18.41 -2.80
N PRO A 100 -9.66 -17.51 -3.75
CA PRO A 100 -10.45 -16.31 -3.48
C PRO A 100 -11.92 -16.61 -3.14
N ALA A 101 -12.45 -17.76 -3.55
CA ALA A 101 -13.83 -18.14 -3.24
C ALA A 101 -14.00 -18.72 -1.83
N THR A 102 -12.96 -19.37 -1.28
CA THR A 102 -13.06 -20.13 -0.03
C THR A 102 -12.11 -19.69 1.09
N GLY A 103 -11.09 -18.89 0.77
CA GLY A 103 -10.02 -18.52 1.71
C GLY A 103 -9.05 -19.65 2.05
N LEU A 104 -9.17 -20.82 1.41
CA LEU A 104 -8.27 -21.94 1.63
C LEU A 104 -6.90 -21.66 1.02
N LEU A 105 -5.87 -22.13 1.71
CA LEU A 105 -4.49 -22.02 1.26
C LEU A 105 -4.26 -22.90 0.02
N ASN A 106 -3.70 -22.32 -1.05
CA ASN A 106 -3.22 -23.05 -2.21
C ASN A 106 -1.75 -23.47 -2.00
N TRP A 107 -0.90 -22.48 -1.67
CA TRP A 107 0.52 -22.69 -1.40
C TRP A 107 1.09 -21.54 -0.53
N GLU A 108 2.27 -21.79 0.02
CA GLU A 108 3.10 -20.83 0.76
C GLU A 108 4.50 -20.77 0.13
N PHE A 109 5.06 -19.56 0.02
CA PHE A 109 6.46 -19.36 -0.30
C PHE A 109 7.17 -18.83 0.96
N THR A 110 8.20 -19.55 1.42
CA THR A 110 8.85 -19.34 2.73
C THR A 110 10.32 -18.93 2.64
N ASP A 111 10.86 -18.73 1.42
CA ASP A 111 12.28 -18.39 1.23
C ASP A 111 12.57 -16.88 1.42
N GLY A 112 11.55 -16.06 1.71
CA GLY A 112 11.72 -14.65 2.08
C GLY A 112 12.43 -14.53 3.42
N GLU A 113 13.49 -13.70 3.46
CA GLU A 113 14.30 -13.56 4.68
C GLU A 113 13.80 -12.42 5.59
N ASN A 114 12.87 -11.56 5.10
CA ASN A 114 12.26 -10.47 5.84
C ASN A 114 10.76 -10.33 5.49
N HIS A 115 10.14 -9.23 5.90
CA HIS A 115 8.71 -9.01 5.80
C HIS A 115 8.26 -8.63 4.38
N TYR A 116 7.03 -9.03 4.01
CA TYR A 116 6.35 -8.50 2.82
C TYR A 116 5.50 -7.30 3.23
N ILE A 117 5.95 -6.10 2.86
CA ILE A 117 5.28 -4.82 3.13
C ILE A 117 4.69 -4.26 1.83
N ALA A 118 5.41 -4.40 0.72
CA ALA A 118 4.95 -4.00 -0.58
C ALA A 118 3.86 -4.94 -1.12
N PRO A 119 2.89 -4.45 -1.88
CA PRO A 119 1.96 -5.31 -2.61
C PRO A 119 2.71 -6.17 -3.65
N PRO A 120 2.41 -7.47 -3.76
CA PRO A 120 2.91 -8.26 -4.87
C PRO A 120 2.24 -7.83 -6.17
N LEU A 121 2.93 -8.01 -7.28
CA LEU A 121 2.36 -7.91 -8.62
C LEU A 121 2.13 -9.31 -9.17
N ALA A 122 0.91 -9.64 -9.60
CA ALA A 122 0.58 -10.90 -10.21
C ALA A 122 0.03 -10.67 -11.63
N VAL A 123 0.73 -11.16 -12.63
CA VAL A 123 0.44 -11.02 -14.05
C VAL A 123 0.66 -12.36 -14.77
N GLU A 124 0.29 -12.47 -16.06
CA GLU A 124 0.44 -13.70 -16.86
C GLU A 124 1.87 -14.29 -16.82
N LYS A 125 2.88 -13.42 -16.73
CA LYS A 125 4.29 -13.83 -16.72
C LYS A 125 4.80 -14.30 -15.37
N GLY A 126 4.07 -14.11 -14.30
CA GLY A 126 4.44 -14.56 -12.96
C GLY A 126 4.00 -13.63 -11.83
N ILE A 127 4.45 -13.98 -10.63
CA ILE A 127 4.21 -13.24 -9.41
C ILE A 127 5.53 -12.61 -8.99
N TYR A 128 5.55 -11.28 -8.85
CA TYR A 128 6.72 -10.52 -8.44
C TYR A 128 6.46 -9.95 -7.05
N ALA A 129 7.17 -10.45 -6.06
CA ALA A 129 6.96 -10.11 -4.65
C ALA A 129 8.19 -9.40 -4.06
N PRO A 130 8.14 -8.07 -3.91
CA PRO A 130 9.16 -7.33 -3.18
C PRO A 130 9.16 -7.72 -1.71
N ASN A 131 10.35 -7.83 -1.13
CA ASN A 131 10.54 -8.18 0.27
C ASN A 131 11.49 -7.16 0.94
N ALA A 132 11.33 -6.92 2.22
CA ALA A 132 12.19 -6.03 3.00
C ALA A 132 13.57 -6.65 3.34
N ASP A 133 14.01 -7.64 2.59
CA ASP A 133 15.35 -8.23 2.61
C ASP A 133 16.20 -7.80 1.40
N ASP A 134 15.85 -6.67 0.79
CA ASP A 134 16.46 -6.12 -0.42
C ASP A 134 16.26 -7.01 -1.67
N ASN A 135 15.34 -7.99 -1.62
CA ASN A 135 15.10 -8.88 -2.75
C ASN A 135 13.72 -8.69 -3.37
N ILE A 136 13.66 -8.96 -4.66
CA ILE A 136 12.44 -9.24 -5.39
C ILE A 136 12.44 -10.71 -5.75
N TYR A 137 11.41 -11.42 -5.36
CA TYR A 137 11.20 -12.82 -5.70
C TYR A 137 10.22 -12.93 -6.86
N ALA A 138 10.64 -13.58 -7.93
CA ALA A 138 9.76 -13.92 -9.05
C ALA A 138 9.36 -15.39 -8.96
N LEU A 139 8.06 -15.64 -8.89
CA LEU A 139 7.49 -16.96 -8.74
C LEU A 139 6.61 -17.29 -9.98
N ASP A 140 6.46 -18.56 -10.25
CA ASP A 140 5.39 -19.04 -11.14
C ASP A 140 4.04 -19.12 -10.38
N SER A 141 2.96 -19.49 -11.09
CA SER A 141 1.62 -19.60 -10.50
C SER A 141 1.47 -20.72 -9.46
N SER A 142 2.43 -21.66 -9.39
CA SER A 142 2.47 -22.71 -8.36
C SER A 142 3.21 -22.26 -7.09
N GLY A 143 3.76 -21.06 -7.05
CA GLY A 143 4.57 -20.55 -5.95
C GLY A 143 6.04 -21.01 -6.00
N THR A 144 6.48 -21.59 -7.13
CA THR A 144 7.86 -22.00 -7.30
C THR A 144 8.74 -20.82 -7.70
N LEU A 145 9.89 -20.66 -7.03
CA LEU A 145 10.85 -19.60 -7.34
C LEU A 145 11.44 -19.79 -8.74
N ARG A 146 11.31 -18.77 -9.59
CA ARG A 146 11.94 -18.70 -10.91
C ARG A 146 13.30 -18.02 -10.83
N TRP A 147 13.33 -16.84 -10.22
CA TRP A 147 14.54 -16.06 -9.99
C TRP A 147 14.35 -15.10 -8.81
N LYS A 148 15.46 -14.57 -8.33
CA LYS A 148 15.51 -13.53 -7.32
C LYS A 148 16.52 -12.45 -7.76
N TYR A 149 16.13 -11.18 -7.61
CA TYR A 149 17.00 -10.04 -7.86
C TYR A 149 17.29 -9.34 -6.54
N VAL A 150 18.57 -9.02 -6.28
CA VAL A 150 19.00 -8.22 -5.13
C VAL A 150 19.03 -6.77 -5.55
N SER A 151 18.13 -5.96 -4.98
CA SER A 151 18.10 -4.52 -5.22
C SER A 151 19.14 -3.79 -4.35
N ASP A 152 19.42 -2.54 -4.71
CA ASP A 152 20.16 -1.64 -3.84
C ASP A 152 19.16 -0.99 -2.88
N GLY A 153 18.92 -1.64 -1.72
CA GLY A 153 17.98 -1.26 -0.67
C GLY A 153 16.55 -1.80 -0.82
N ASP A 154 15.75 -1.60 0.23
CA ASP A 154 14.38 -2.08 0.36
C ASP A 154 13.49 -1.63 -0.81
N VAL A 155 12.60 -2.50 -1.25
CA VAL A 155 11.56 -2.22 -2.24
C VAL A 155 10.20 -2.26 -1.56
N TRP A 156 9.57 -1.09 -1.39
CA TRP A 156 8.28 -0.95 -0.72
C TRP A 156 7.12 -0.64 -1.67
N ALA A 157 7.42 -0.36 -2.91
CA ALA A 157 6.39 -0.15 -3.94
C ALA A 157 6.04 -1.45 -4.66
N GLN A 158 4.78 -1.58 -5.07
CA GLN A 158 4.38 -2.60 -6.01
C GLN A 158 5.15 -2.40 -7.33
N PRO A 159 5.70 -3.47 -7.93
CA PRO A 159 6.28 -3.41 -9.26
C PRO A 159 5.25 -3.02 -10.33
N VAL A 160 5.72 -2.48 -11.45
CA VAL A 160 4.89 -2.19 -12.63
C VAL A 160 5.47 -2.92 -13.83
N THR A 161 4.62 -3.53 -14.65
CA THR A 161 5.04 -4.16 -15.91
C THR A 161 4.62 -3.34 -17.12
N ASP A 162 5.47 -3.35 -18.14
CA ASP A 162 5.13 -2.92 -19.48
C ASP A 162 5.15 -4.14 -20.41
N PRO A 163 3.98 -4.60 -20.89
CA PRO A 163 3.90 -5.77 -21.73
C PRO A 163 4.55 -5.58 -23.11
N ASP A 164 4.68 -4.33 -23.60
CA ASP A 164 5.23 -4.07 -24.93
C ASP A 164 6.75 -4.25 -24.98
N CYS A 165 7.48 -3.88 -23.91
CA CYS A 165 8.93 -4.09 -23.84
C CYS A 165 9.29 -5.33 -23.02
N GLU A 166 8.33 -6.03 -22.44
CA GLU A 166 8.57 -7.10 -21.48
C GLU A 166 9.47 -6.63 -20.32
N CYS A 167 9.16 -5.47 -19.76
CA CYS A 167 9.92 -4.83 -18.71
C CYS A 167 9.17 -4.89 -17.36
N LEU A 168 9.94 -5.05 -16.29
CA LEU A 168 9.47 -4.94 -14.90
C LEU A 168 10.15 -3.74 -14.24
N TYR A 169 9.37 -2.75 -13.81
CA TYR A 169 9.89 -1.55 -13.16
C TYR A 169 9.73 -1.63 -11.66
N LEU A 170 10.77 -1.25 -10.94
CA LEU A 170 10.90 -1.31 -9.49
C LEU A 170 11.46 0.01 -8.98
N SER A 171 10.99 0.46 -7.83
CA SER A 171 11.52 1.60 -7.13
C SER A 171 12.07 1.20 -5.77
N SER A 172 13.20 1.79 -5.34
CA SER A 172 13.85 1.47 -4.09
C SER A 172 13.89 2.64 -3.10
N MET A 173 14.04 2.28 -1.82
CA MET A 173 14.27 3.23 -0.74
C MET A 173 15.62 3.97 -0.89
N GLU A 174 16.58 3.42 -1.64
CA GLU A 174 17.88 4.04 -1.94
C GLU A 174 17.84 5.02 -3.11
N HIS A 175 16.65 5.46 -3.52
CA HIS A 175 16.39 6.54 -4.46
C HIS A 175 16.59 6.17 -5.93
N TYR A 176 16.47 4.90 -6.29
CA TYR A 176 16.63 4.43 -7.68
C TYR A 176 15.33 3.87 -8.22
N LEU A 177 15.19 3.97 -9.52
CA LEU A 177 14.23 3.22 -10.33
C LEU A 177 15.03 2.24 -11.20
N PHE A 178 14.55 0.99 -11.26
CA PHE A 178 15.18 -0.08 -12.03
C PHE A 178 14.21 -0.61 -13.08
N SER A 179 14.77 -1.09 -14.19
CA SER A 179 14.08 -1.95 -15.13
C SER A 179 14.75 -3.30 -15.19
N LEU A 180 13.96 -4.37 -15.01
CA LEU A 180 14.43 -5.75 -15.09
C LEU A 180 13.71 -6.48 -16.22
N ASN A 181 14.35 -7.51 -16.75
CA ASN A 181 13.71 -8.51 -17.59
C ASN A 181 12.84 -9.41 -16.68
N PRO A 182 11.53 -9.53 -16.89
CA PRO A 182 10.65 -10.33 -16.06
C PRO A 182 10.86 -11.85 -16.19
N GLU A 183 11.58 -12.32 -17.22
CA GLU A 183 11.82 -13.76 -17.45
C GLU A 183 12.97 -14.30 -16.59
N ASP A 184 14.06 -13.51 -16.44
CA ASP A 184 15.30 -13.94 -15.78
C ASP A 184 15.82 -13.02 -14.68
N GLY A 185 15.16 -11.86 -14.46
CA GLY A 185 15.54 -10.88 -13.47
C GLY A 185 16.80 -10.08 -13.81
N SER A 186 17.34 -10.18 -15.02
CA SER A 186 18.49 -9.39 -15.42
C SER A 186 18.14 -7.90 -15.51
N MET A 187 19.03 -7.04 -15.01
CA MET A 187 18.83 -5.59 -15.04
C MET A 187 18.99 -5.07 -16.47
N LEU A 188 17.96 -4.35 -16.96
CA LEU A 188 17.98 -3.67 -18.25
C LEU A 188 18.59 -2.28 -18.12
N TRP A 189 18.17 -1.53 -17.09
CA TRP A 189 18.73 -0.24 -16.74
C TRP A 189 18.45 0.14 -15.27
N GLN A 190 19.23 1.08 -14.75
CA GLN A 190 19.06 1.76 -13.47
C GLN A 190 19.10 3.26 -13.69
N SER A 191 18.21 4.01 -13.08
CA SER A 191 18.20 5.47 -13.15
C SER A 191 19.41 6.10 -12.44
N GLU A 192 19.64 7.38 -12.66
CA GLU A 192 20.42 8.18 -11.71
C GLU A 192 19.74 8.21 -10.32
N LYS A 193 20.45 8.69 -9.30
CA LYS A 193 19.88 8.87 -7.96
C LYS A 193 18.83 9.98 -7.95
N LEU A 194 17.58 9.65 -7.60
CA LEU A 194 16.40 10.52 -7.76
C LEU A 194 16.12 11.47 -6.57
N GLY A 195 17.07 11.61 -5.63
CA GLY A 195 17.00 12.62 -4.58
C GLY A 195 16.14 12.30 -3.37
N GLY A 196 15.33 11.26 -3.40
CA GLY A 196 14.49 10.81 -2.28
C GLY A 196 14.01 9.39 -2.46
N SER A 197 13.70 8.69 -1.36
CA SER A 197 13.13 7.35 -1.37
C SER A 197 11.81 7.32 -2.14
N ILE A 198 11.55 6.22 -2.84
CA ILE A 198 10.35 6.04 -3.66
C ILE A 198 9.61 4.83 -3.10
N VAL A 199 8.48 5.08 -2.46
CA VAL A 199 7.63 4.05 -1.84
C VAL A 199 6.26 3.90 -2.51
N GLY A 200 5.90 4.87 -3.36
CA GLY A 200 4.68 4.83 -4.16
C GLY A 200 4.85 4.04 -5.45
N VAL A 201 3.77 3.44 -5.92
CA VAL A 201 3.75 2.70 -7.20
C VAL A 201 4.00 3.67 -8.36
N PRO A 202 4.98 3.43 -9.24
CA PRO A 202 5.18 4.26 -10.42
C PRO A 202 3.95 4.24 -11.33
N ALA A 203 3.58 5.37 -11.91
CA ALA A 203 2.60 5.41 -13.00
C ALA A 203 3.32 5.30 -14.34
N LEU A 204 2.83 4.44 -15.24
CA LEU A 204 3.38 4.27 -16.59
C LEU A 204 2.37 4.78 -17.61
N SER A 205 2.80 5.68 -18.51
CA SER A 205 1.99 6.15 -19.62
C SER A 205 2.10 5.24 -20.86
N ALA A 206 1.13 5.36 -21.75
CA ALA A 206 1.20 4.71 -23.07
C ALA A 206 2.41 5.16 -23.90
N ASP A 207 2.86 6.39 -23.72
CA ASP A 207 4.04 6.96 -24.39
C ASP A 207 5.37 6.56 -23.73
N LYS A 208 5.34 5.54 -22.84
CA LYS A 208 6.53 4.98 -22.16
C LYS A 208 7.25 6.00 -21.29
N VAL A 209 6.49 6.76 -20.52
CA VAL A 209 7.00 7.64 -19.46
C VAL A 209 6.58 7.08 -18.10
N LEU A 210 7.54 6.93 -17.20
CA LEU A 210 7.32 6.57 -15.79
C LEU A 210 7.28 7.83 -14.95
N TYR A 211 6.29 7.90 -14.05
CA TYR A 211 6.14 9.01 -13.11
C TYR A 211 6.23 8.49 -11.69
N VAL A 212 7.05 9.12 -10.87
CA VAL A 212 7.25 8.76 -9.46
C VAL A 212 7.19 9.98 -8.56
N GLY A 213 6.63 9.79 -7.37
CA GLY A 213 6.76 10.74 -6.27
C GLY A 213 7.88 10.31 -5.32
N THR A 214 8.59 11.28 -4.75
CA THR A 214 9.76 10.99 -3.89
C THR A 214 9.63 11.62 -2.51
N PHE A 215 10.36 11.08 -1.53
CA PHE A 215 10.55 11.73 -0.24
C PHE A 215 11.40 13.00 -0.32
N GLY A 216 12.02 13.26 -1.46
CA GLY A 216 12.68 14.53 -1.76
C GLY A 216 11.73 15.67 -2.08
N SER A 217 10.41 15.47 -1.95
CA SER A 217 9.37 16.45 -2.29
C SER A 217 9.37 16.84 -3.77
N GLU A 218 9.43 15.83 -4.63
CA GLU A 218 9.41 16.00 -6.09
C GLU A 218 8.53 14.94 -6.76
N ILE A 219 7.89 15.33 -7.85
CA ILE A 219 7.40 14.42 -8.90
C ILE A 219 8.43 14.42 -10.04
N ILE A 220 8.76 13.23 -10.50
CA ILE A 220 9.79 13.03 -11.53
C ILE A 220 9.21 12.19 -12.66
N ALA A 221 9.42 12.61 -13.89
CA ALA A 221 9.15 11.82 -15.08
C ALA A 221 10.44 11.26 -15.65
N LEU A 222 10.42 9.98 -16.00
CA LEU A 222 11.56 9.27 -16.59
C LEU A 222 11.13 8.57 -17.88
N ASN A 223 12.04 8.49 -18.82
CA ASN A 223 11.89 7.63 -19.97
C ASN A 223 11.94 6.16 -19.55
N ALA A 224 10.86 5.41 -19.78
CA ALA A 224 10.74 4.01 -19.37
C ALA A 224 11.70 3.07 -20.11
N GLN A 225 12.25 3.47 -21.26
CA GLN A 225 13.16 2.63 -22.06
C GLN A 225 14.61 2.65 -21.55
N ASN A 226 15.04 3.76 -20.91
CA ASN A 226 16.44 3.93 -20.54
C ASN A 226 16.66 4.54 -19.13
N GLY A 227 15.60 4.93 -18.41
CA GLY A 227 15.68 5.50 -17.08
C GLY A 227 16.14 6.96 -17.00
N GLU A 228 16.28 7.65 -18.14
CA GLU A 228 16.67 9.06 -18.17
C GLU A 228 15.56 9.97 -17.62
N VAL A 229 15.93 10.94 -16.79
CA VAL A 229 14.99 11.94 -16.26
C VAL A 229 14.60 12.91 -17.36
N LEU A 230 13.31 13.01 -17.63
CA LEU A 230 12.73 13.94 -18.61
C LEU A 230 12.43 15.31 -17.99
N TRP A 231 11.83 15.31 -16.81
CA TRP A 231 11.56 16.52 -16.03
C TRP A 231 11.36 16.21 -14.55
N ARG A 232 11.48 17.24 -13.71
CA ARG A 232 11.22 17.22 -12.27
C ARG A 232 10.42 18.45 -11.89
N VAL A 233 9.50 18.30 -10.93
CA VAL A 233 8.74 19.41 -10.36
C VAL A 233 8.67 19.26 -8.84
N PRO A 234 8.97 20.36 -8.08
CA PRO A 234 8.90 20.32 -6.63
C PRO A 234 7.46 20.34 -6.14
N THR A 235 7.23 19.70 -4.98
CA THR A 235 6.02 19.78 -4.18
C THR A 235 6.33 20.42 -2.83
N ASP A 236 5.31 20.85 -2.07
CA ASP A 236 5.54 21.50 -0.77
C ASP A 236 5.91 20.49 0.33
N GLY A 237 5.51 19.24 0.16
CA GLY A 237 5.78 18.13 1.07
C GLY A 237 6.24 16.88 0.33
N TRP A 238 6.88 15.98 1.05
CA TRP A 238 7.30 14.70 0.50
C TRP A 238 6.10 13.84 0.09
N ILE A 239 6.33 12.99 -0.91
CA ILE A 239 5.29 12.17 -1.51
C ILE A 239 5.44 10.74 -1.02
N TRP A 240 4.37 10.22 -0.41
CA TRP A 240 4.30 8.82 0.01
C TRP A 240 3.70 7.92 -1.07
N SER A 241 2.65 8.39 -1.74
CA SER A 241 1.91 7.60 -2.73
C SER A 241 2.50 7.66 -4.12
N GLY A 242 2.10 6.73 -4.98
CA GLY A 242 2.29 6.87 -6.42
C GLY A 242 1.37 7.93 -7.01
N PRO A 243 1.81 8.69 -8.03
CA PRO A 243 0.92 9.54 -8.80
C PRO A 243 -0.08 8.69 -9.59
N THR A 244 -1.29 9.20 -9.77
CA THR A 244 -2.28 8.59 -10.67
C THR A 244 -2.32 9.37 -11.97
N LEU A 245 -2.02 8.68 -13.07
CA LEU A 245 -2.12 9.23 -14.41
C LEU A 245 -3.55 9.01 -14.95
N ALA A 246 -4.21 10.06 -15.38
CA ALA A 246 -5.45 9.99 -16.11
C ALA A 246 -5.40 10.99 -17.27
N GLU A 247 -5.58 10.51 -18.49
CA GLU A 247 -5.38 11.28 -19.73
C GLU A 247 -3.97 11.90 -19.75
N ASP A 248 -3.86 13.22 -19.77
CA ASP A 248 -2.63 14.00 -19.79
C ASP A 248 -2.26 14.63 -18.44
N ARG A 249 -2.88 14.16 -17.33
CA ARG A 249 -2.73 14.73 -15.99
C ARG A 249 -2.25 13.71 -14.97
N LEU A 250 -1.37 14.19 -14.11
CA LEU A 250 -0.91 13.46 -12.93
C LEU A 250 -1.57 14.05 -11.68
N TYR A 251 -2.23 13.21 -10.93
CA TYR A 251 -2.84 13.57 -9.65
C TYR A 251 -2.02 12.97 -8.51
N VAL A 252 -1.65 13.79 -7.52
CA VAL A 252 -0.83 13.34 -6.40
C VAL A 252 -1.07 14.18 -5.16
N GLY A 253 -0.99 13.54 -3.99
CA GLY A 253 -1.03 14.19 -2.69
C GLY A 253 0.34 14.20 -2.02
N ASP A 254 0.58 15.20 -1.15
CA ASP A 254 1.78 15.27 -0.34
C ASP A 254 1.49 15.10 1.16
N MET A 255 2.55 14.91 1.94
CA MET A 255 2.47 14.73 3.40
C MET A 255 2.18 16.04 4.15
N ASN A 256 2.23 17.19 3.48
CA ASN A 256 1.72 18.45 4.02
C ASN A 256 0.21 18.61 3.80
N GLY A 257 -0.44 17.66 3.11
CA GLY A 257 -1.88 17.63 2.87
C GLY A 257 -2.32 18.44 1.65
N ASN A 258 -1.40 18.81 0.77
CA ASN A 258 -1.75 19.44 -0.49
C ASN A 258 -2.01 18.37 -1.56
N PHE A 259 -2.90 18.69 -2.47
CA PHE A 259 -3.25 17.83 -3.59
C PHE A 259 -3.06 18.60 -4.91
N TYR A 260 -2.40 17.96 -5.86
CA TYR A 260 -1.97 18.60 -7.10
C TYR A 260 -2.52 17.89 -8.32
N ALA A 261 -2.74 18.67 -9.39
CA ALA A 261 -2.75 18.18 -10.74
C ALA A 261 -1.60 18.82 -11.52
N PHE A 262 -0.79 17.98 -12.14
CA PHE A 262 0.30 18.39 -13.03
C PHE A 262 0.01 17.93 -14.46
N SER A 263 0.54 18.65 -15.44
CA SER A 263 0.62 18.18 -16.81
C SER A 263 1.60 17.00 -16.89
N ALA A 264 1.19 15.86 -17.44
CA ALA A 264 2.05 14.72 -17.63
C ALA A 264 3.17 15.00 -18.65
N THR A 265 2.97 15.94 -19.56
CA THR A 265 3.92 16.26 -20.64
C THR A 265 5.17 16.97 -20.12
N ASP A 266 5.00 17.97 -19.23
CA ASP A 266 6.09 18.87 -18.85
C ASP A 266 6.18 19.16 -17.34
N GLY A 267 5.31 18.54 -16.52
CA GLY A 267 5.26 18.73 -15.07
C GLY A 267 4.69 20.09 -14.64
N SER A 268 4.18 20.92 -15.54
CA SER A 268 3.59 22.21 -15.15
C SER A 268 2.37 22.01 -14.24
N THR A 269 2.28 22.83 -13.19
CA THR A 269 1.15 22.75 -12.25
C THR A 269 -0.11 23.28 -12.90
N ILE A 270 -1.15 22.45 -13.04
CA ILE A 270 -2.47 22.84 -13.54
C ILE A 270 -3.26 23.50 -12.42
N TRP A 271 -3.33 22.85 -11.26
CA TRP A 271 -3.92 23.39 -10.04
C TRP A 271 -3.36 22.72 -8.78
N LYS A 272 -3.61 23.35 -7.63
CA LYS A 272 -3.28 22.87 -6.30
C LYS A 272 -4.43 23.16 -5.35
N VAL A 273 -4.82 22.15 -4.57
CA VAL A 273 -5.75 22.27 -3.44
C VAL A 273 -4.95 22.12 -2.14
N THR A 274 -5.10 23.06 -1.23
CA THR A 274 -4.28 23.12 -0.01
C THR A 274 -4.89 22.36 1.17
N ALA A 275 -4.06 22.01 2.14
CA ALA A 275 -4.41 21.19 3.31
C ALA A 275 -5.57 21.74 4.15
N ASP A 276 -5.74 23.08 4.22
CA ASP A 276 -6.84 23.72 4.93
C ASP A 276 -8.23 23.30 4.42
N LYS A 277 -8.33 22.94 3.14
CA LYS A 277 -9.55 22.43 2.52
C LYS A 277 -9.71 20.91 2.68
N LEU A 278 -8.59 20.17 2.62
CA LEU A 278 -8.58 18.69 2.60
C LEU A 278 -8.52 18.09 3.99
N GLY A 279 -7.76 18.68 4.91
CA GLY A 279 -7.74 18.30 6.31
C GLY A 279 -6.42 17.73 6.81
N GLY A 280 -5.53 17.22 5.95
CA GLY A 280 -4.23 16.70 6.38
C GLY A 280 -3.51 15.83 5.37
N PRO A 281 -2.45 15.11 5.78
CA PRO A 281 -1.62 14.28 4.92
C PRO A 281 -2.39 13.35 3.98
N ILE A 282 -1.86 13.17 2.77
CA ILE A 282 -2.39 12.28 1.74
C ILE A 282 -1.36 11.17 1.53
N ILE A 283 -1.71 9.94 1.96
CA ILE A 283 -0.82 8.80 1.98
C ILE A 283 -1.14 7.82 0.84
N GLY A 284 -2.43 7.58 0.57
CA GLY A 284 -2.89 6.73 -0.53
C GLY A 284 -2.85 7.43 -1.88
N SER A 285 -2.66 6.66 -2.94
CA SER A 285 -2.81 7.17 -4.32
C SER A 285 -4.26 7.56 -4.59
N PRO A 286 -4.51 8.65 -5.32
CA PRO A 286 -5.87 9.03 -5.68
C PRO A 286 -6.49 8.00 -6.65
N LEU A 287 -7.80 7.81 -6.56
CA LEU A 287 -8.59 7.08 -7.54
C LEU A 287 -9.22 8.08 -8.51
N VAL A 288 -9.08 7.86 -9.80
CA VAL A 288 -9.76 8.66 -10.84
C VAL A 288 -10.80 7.79 -11.54
N ASP A 289 -12.04 8.25 -11.55
CA ASP A 289 -13.15 7.61 -12.27
C ASP A 289 -13.91 8.68 -13.07
N ALA A 290 -13.79 8.60 -14.38
CA ALA A 290 -14.30 9.61 -15.32
C ALA A 290 -13.85 11.05 -14.94
N ASP A 291 -14.79 11.90 -14.54
CA ASP A 291 -14.56 13.30 -14.18
C ASP A 291 -14.40 13.54 -12.66
N THR A 292 -14.27 12.47 -11.87
CA THR A 292 -14.21 12.54 -10.41
C THR A 292 -12.94 11.90 -9.87
N ILE A 293 -12.29 12.60 -8.94
CA ILE A 293 -11.08 12.19 -8.26
C ILE A 293 -11.40 11.96 -6.79
N TYR A 294 -11.09 10.77 -6.27
CA TYR A 294 -11.30 10.41 -4.87
C TYR A 294 -9.98 10.34 -4.14
N VAL A 295 -9.89 11.06 -3.01
CA VAL A 295 -8.67 11.19 -2.22
C VAL A 295 -8.96 10.87 -0.76
N GLY A 296 -8.12 10.02 -0.17
CA GLY A 296 -8.10 9.76 1.26
C GLY A 296 -7.13 10.70 1.99
N THR A 297 -7.51 11.20 3.17
CA THR A 297 -6.61 12.00 4.01
C THR A 297 -6.57 11.49 5.45
N GLU A 298 -5.50 11.82 6.17
CA GLU A 298 -5.41 11.69 7.60
C GLU A 298 -5.87 13.00 8.27
N VAL A 299 -6.74 12.92 9.28
CA VAL A 299 -7.16 14.07 10.10
C VAL A 299 -6.82 13.78 11.55
N GLY A 300 -5.62 14.18 11.96
CA GLY A 300 -5.09 13.76 13.25
C GLY A 300 -4.95 12.22 13.33
N LYS A 301 -4.87 11.66 14.54
CA LYS A 301 -4.59 10.22 14.73
C LYS A 301 -5.80 9.28 14.66
N LYS A 302 -7.01 9.83 14.61
CA LYS A 302 -8.24 9.04 14.81
C LYS A 302 -9.29 9.23 13.74
N GLU A 303 -9.08 10.14 12.82
CA GLU A 303 -10.05 10.48 11.79
C GLU A 303 -9.36 10.55 10.42
N GLY A 304 -10.13 10.37 9.39
CA GLY A 304 -9.73 10.59 8.01
C GLY A 304 -10.89 11.17 7.21
N ASN A 305 -10.60 11.65 6.02
CA ASN A 305 -11.63 12.05 5.09
C ASN A 305 -11.50 11.26 3.80
N LEU A 306 -12.65 10.91 3.23
CA LEU A 306 -12.79 10.61 1.81
C LEU A 306 -13.36 11.85 1.12
N ILE A 307 -12.66 12.34 0.11
CA ILE A 307 -13.01 13.57 -0.59
C ILE A 307 -13.13 13.28 -2.08
N ALA A 308 -14.23 13.71 -2.68
CA ALA A 308 -14.39 13.71 -4.13
C ALA A 308 -14.19 15.12 -4.68
N LEU A 309 -13.35 15.23 -5.70
CA LEU A 309 -13.09 16.46 -6.44
C LEU A 309 -13.46 16.28 -7.92
N ASP A 310 -13.75 17.37 -8.58
CA ASP A 310 -13.79 17.40 -10.05
C ASP A 310 -12.36 17.55 -10.65
N THR A 311 -12.23 17.40 -11.94
CA THR A 311 -10.94 17.53 -12.66
C THR A 311 -10.37 18.96 -12.67
N SER A 312 -11.12 19.95 -12.16
CA SER A 312 -10.67 21.32 -11.93
C SER A 312 -10.20 21.58 -10.48
N GLY A 313 -10.27 20.56 -9.61
CA GLY A 313 -9.86 20.66 -8.21
C GLY A 313 -10.94 21.20 -7.27
N ASN A 314 -12.20 21.32 -7.70
CA ASN A 314 -13.29 21.72 -6.82
C ASN A 314 -13.83 20.53 -6.05
N ILE A 315 -14.05 20.68 -4.75
CA ILE A 315 -14.61 19.62 -3.90
C ILE A 315 -16.10 19.44 -4.25
N LYS A 316 -16.46 18.23 -4.69
CA LYS A 316 -17.86 17.81 -4.94
C LYS A 316 -18.54 17.44 -3.64
N TRP A 317 -17.86 16.63 -2.83
CA TRP A 317 -18.31 16.21 -1.50
C TRP A 317 -17.16 15.73 -0.63
N LYS A 318 -17.41 15.60 0.69
CA LYS A 318 -16.46 15.14 1.69
C LYS A 318 -17.17 14.32 2.75
N GLN A 319 -16.59 13.16 3.11
CA GLN A 319 -17.06 12.28 4.18
C GLN A 319 -15.95 12.12 5.21
N THR A 320 -16.28 12.33 6.49
CA THR A 320 -15.38 12.07 7.62
C THR A 320 -15.55 10.65 8.12
N LEU A 321 -14.45 9.97 8.41
CA LEU A 321 -14.36 8.56 8.78
C LEU A 321 -13.70 8.40 10.13
N SER A 322 -13.99 7.27 10.81
CA SER A 322 -13.49 6.94 12.15
C SER A 322 -12.04 6.43 12.18
N GLY A 323 -11.23 6.73 11.19
CA GLY A 323 -9.80 6.38 11.12
C GLY A 323 -9.11 7.05 9.93
N PRO A 324 -7.79 7.23 9.99
CA PRO A 324 -7.01 7.71 8.86
C PRO A 324 -7.15 6.80 7.63
N LEU A 325 -7.13 7.39 6.43
CA LEU A 325 -7.12 6.64 5.18
C LEU A 325 -5.70 6.58 4.62
N TYR A 326 -5.00 5.46 4.87
CA TYR A 326 -3.70 5.17 4.29
C TYR A 326 -3.81 4.43 2.95
N PRO A 327 -4.70 3.41 2.83
CA PRO A 327 -4.92 2.75 1.55
C PRO A 327 -5.57 3.67 0.52
N SER A 328 -5.25 3.42 -0.73
CA SER A 328 -5.92 4.07 -1.86
C SER A 328 -7.39 3.66 -1.94
N PRO A 329 -8.32 4.57 -2.21
CA PRO A 329 -9.69 4.21 -2.56
C PRO A 329 -9.73 3.27 -3.77
N ARG A 330 -10.68 2.34 -3.78
CA ARG A 330 -10.87 1.38 -4.90
C ARG A 330 -12.25 1.50 -5.49
N LEU A 331 -12.31 1.41 -6.82
CA LEU A 331 -13.58 1.34 -7.54
C LEU A 331 -14.06 -0.12 -7.59
N ALA A 332 -15.33 -0.35 -7.25
CA ALA A 332 -16.02 -1.63 -7.32
C ALA A 332 -17.38 -1.45 -7.99
N GLY A 333 -17.45 -1.53 -9.32
CA GLY A 333 -18.64 -1.16 -10.07
C GLY A 333 -19.01 0.31 -9.85
N ASP A 334 -20.17 0.55 -9.23
CA ASP A 334 -20.64 1.91 -8.89
C ASP A 334 -20.29 2.33 -7.44
N LEU A 335 -19.48 1.54 -6.75
CA LEU A 335 -19.10 1.80 -5.37
C LEU A 335 -17.63 2.27 -5.28
N ILE A 336 -17.39 3.19 -4.36
CA ILE A 336 -16.06 3.58 -3.90
C ILE A 336 -15.82 2.91 -2.56
N LEU A 337 -14.80 2.05 -2.50
CA LEU A 337 -14.41 1.33 -1.30
C LEU A 337 -13.23 2.02 -0.63
N VAL A 338 -13.29 2.15 0.69
CA VAL A 338 -12.21 2.66 1.52
C VAL A 338 -12.04 1.80 2.77
N ALA A 339 -10.80 1.60 3.18
CA ALA A 339 -10.46 0.85 4.38
C ALA A 339 -9.75 1.77 5.40
N PRO A 340 -10.48 2.43 6.30
CA PRO A 340 -9.87 3.28 7.31
C PRO A 340 -9.10 2.44 8.33
N MET A 341 -8.04 3.01 8.92
CA MET A 341 -7.32 2.41 10.04
C MET A 341 -8.17 2.48 11.31
N SER A 342 -9.24 1.70 11.35
CA SER A 342 -10.18 1.65 12.46
C SER A 342 -10.53 0.20 12.80
N ALA A 343 -10.58 -0.12 14.10
CA ALA A 343 -11.04 -1.44 14.54
C ALA A 343 -12.58 -1.59 14.44
N ASP A 344 -13.29 -0.49 14.32
CA ASP A 344 -14.74 -0.46 14.35
C ASP A 344 -15.39 -0.31 12.96
N GLU A 345 -14.61 0.05 11.93
CA GLU A 345 -15.05 0.18 10.53
C GLU A 345 -13.91 -0.21 9.61
N LEU A 346 -13.78 -1.50 9.27
CA LEU A 346 -12.63 -1.98 8.49
C LEU A 346 -12.78 -1.71 6.99
N LEU A 347 -13.99 -1.79 6.45
CA LEU A 347 -14.26 -1.48 5.05
C LEU A 347 -15.60 -0.75 4.93
N ILE A 348 -15.61 0.32 4.15
CA ILE A 348 -16.80 1.13 3.92
C ILE A 348 -17.01 1.28 2.42
N ALA A 349 -18.25 1.09 1.98
CA ALA A 349 -18.67 1.37 0.61
C ALA A 349 -19.50 2.64 0.53
N PHE A 350 -19.14 3.49 -0.43
CA PHE A 350 -19.86 4.70 -0.79
C PHE A 350 -20.33 4.62 -2.23
N THR A 351 -21.44 5.26 -2.55
CA THR A 351 -21.80 5.58 -3.93
C THR A 351 -20.89 6.70 -4.46
N LYS A 352 -20.87 6.91 -5.78
CA LYS A 352 -20.08 7.97 -6.42
C LYS A 352 -20.51 9.38 -6.01
N ASP A 353 -21.74 9.55 -5.51
CA ASP A 353 -22.25 10.81 -4.95
C ASP A 353 -22.00 10.96 -3.43
N GLY A 354 -21.27 10.02 -2.82
CA GLY A 354 -20.83 10.09 -1.43
C GLY A 354 -21.79 9.51 -0.39
N ALA A 355 -22.90 8.86 -0.79
CA ALA A 355 -23.79 8.20 0.16
C ALA A 355 -23.20 6.87 0.63
N ARG A 356 -23.15 6.65 1.95
CA ARG A 356 -22.68 5.38 2.54
C ARG A 356 -23.71 4.28 2.25
N GLN A 357 -23.27 3.16 1.67
CA GLN A 357 -24.10 2.02 1.33
C GLN A 357 -24.07 0.95 2.42
N TRP A 358 -22.87 0.53 2.79
CA TRP A 358 -22.67 -0.45 3.85
C TRP A 358 -21.30 -0.26 4.51
N THR A 359 -21.14 -0.88 5.67
CA THR A 359 -19.89 -0.90 6.44
C THR A 359 -19.65 -2.32 6.92
N PHE A 360 -18.44 -2.82 6.74
CA PHE A 360 -17.98 -4.07 7.33
C PHE A 360 -17.24 -3.79 8.64
N VAL A 361 -17.68 -4.50 9.69
CA VAL A 361 -17.06 -4.50 11.03
C VAL A 361 -16.64 -5.94 11.32
N PRO A 362 -15.33 -6.23 11.47
CA PRO A 362 -14.89 -7.58 11.79
C PRO A 362 -15.37 -8.01 13.18
N GLU A 363 -15.73 -9.27 13.34
CA GLU A 363 -16.00 -9.86 14.65
C GLU A 363 -14.74 -9.78 15.53
N LYS A 364 -14.93 -9.43 16.82
CA LYS A 364 -13.84 -9.25 17.80
C LYS A 364 -13.33 -10.57 18.33
#